data_777607af1039c1f79f6709db1a5ac5fb
#
_entry.id   777607af1039c1f79f6709db1a5ac5fb
#
_cell.length_a   1.000
_cell.length_b   1.000
_cell.length_c   1.000
_cell.angle_alpha   90.00
_cell.angle_beta   90.00
_cell.angle_gamma   90.00
#
_symmetry.space_group_name_H-M   'P 1'
#
loop_
_entity.id
_entity.type
_entity.pdbx_description
1 polymer ?
#
loop_
_entity_poly.entity_id
_entity_poly.type
_entity_poly.pdbx_seq_one_letter_code
_entity_poly.pdbx_strand_id
1 'polypeptide(L)'
;MKKWMAALLAVALMVGTVGCAGNSSESEGTQEEVTSEASELSGQVIVDGSGTVYPLMANIAENYMTNVQPGVSVQVGRAGSSAGFKKFIPGELDFADASRAIKDEEKAQLEEKGMKLGENVLEFKLALDGLTMVINNENTWAKEMTKDEIVKMYLSGSYNADDVVKWSDIRADWPAEEIKFYGPNENHGTFEFFFEKILDEQDMVKTANLQQEYSTLVDLVSNDKNAIAFFGYGYYASNQDKLQAVHVDFGNGPVEPTLETIGEDLPYAGFTRPVFTYLNADYAKERPQVLDYAKFVVSKDGAAKLAGDNGFAPLPDSVYAEYQVQLEKLSQ
;
A
#
# COMPACT_ATOMS: atom_id res chain seq x y z
N MET A 1 -18.20 -33.58 -48.14
CA MET A 1 -19.21 -34.63 -48.35
C MET A 1 -19.91 -34.92 -47.02
N LYS A 2 -21.24 -34.88 -47.06
CA LYS A 2 -22.22 -35.34 -46.05
C LYS A 2 -22.22 -34.58 -44.72
N LYS A 3 -23.09 -33.62 -44.39
CA LYS A 3 -24.58 -33.54 -44.30
C LYS A 3 -25.19 -34.41 -43.20
N TRP A 4 -26.08 -33.73 -42.43
CA TRP A 4 -27.31 -34.18 -41.73
C TRP A 4 -27.18 -34.19 -40.22
N MET A 5 -28.14 -33.81 -39.34
CA MET A 5 -29.47 -33.19 -39.50
C MET A 5 -29.90 -32.69 -38.09
N ALA A 6 -30.80 -31.73 -38.11
CA ALA A 6 -31.54 -31.18 -36.96
C ALA A 6 -32.54 -32.16 -36.37
N ALA A 7 -32.89 -31.94 -35.09
CA ALA A 7 -34.21 -32.37 -34.59
C ALA A 7 -34.70 -31.36 -33.51
N LEU A 8 -35.78 -30.67 -33.88
CA LEU A 8 -36.72 -29.96 -33.02
C LEU A 8 -37.67 -30.97 -32.33
N LEU A 9 -38.02 -30.74 -31.09
CA LEU A 9 -39.30 -31.19 -30.54
C LEU A 9 -39.81 -30.15 -29.51
N ALA A 10 -40.94 -29.56 -29.89
CA ALA A 10 -41.87 -28.81 -29.05
C ALA A 10 -42.96 -29.74 -28.52
N VAL A 11 -43.80 -29.23 -27.63
CA VAL A 11 -45.11 -29.77 -27.09
C VAL A 11 -45.05 -29.90 -25.57
N ALA A 12 -45.98 -29.45 -24.71
CA ALA A 12 -47.24 -28.74 -24.86
C ALA A 12 -47.70 -28.21 -23.46
N LEU A 13 -48.56 -27.23 -23.49
CA LEU A 13 -49.35 -26.73 -22.35
C LEU A 13 -50.24 -27.81 -21.73
N MET A 14 -50.46 -27.74 -20.41
CA MET A 14 -51.76 -28.11 -19.82
C MET A 14 -52.19 -27.09 -18.77
N VAL A 15 -53.35 -26.52 -19.05
CA VAL A 15 -54.20 -25.70 -18.18
C VAL A 15 -55.06 -26.65 -17.36
N GLY A 16 -55.20 -26.37 -16.08
CA GLY A 16 -56.15 -27.04 -15.20
C GLY A 16 -56.66 -26.07 -14.15
N THR A 17 -57.89 -25.63 -14.36
CA THR A 17 -58.69 -24.77 -13.46
C THR A 17 -59.50 -25.58 -12.49
N VAL A 18 -59.93 -24.89 -11.43
CA VAL A 18 -61.16 -25.07 -10.59
C VAL A 18 -61.01 -25.70 -9.20
N GLY A 19 -61.41 -24.92 -8.23
CA GLY A 19 -62.20 -25.30 -7.12
C GLY A 19 -62.15 -24.44 -5.86
N CYS A 20 -63.25 -23.76 -5.59
CA CYS A 20 -63.54 -22.78 -4.53
C CYS A 20 -63.56 -23.30 -3.10
N ALA A 21 -63.43 -22.36 -2.21
CA ALA A 21 -64.15 -22.09 -0.95
C ALA A 21 -63.51 -22.56 0.37
N GLY A 22 -63.38 -21.61 1.29
CA GLY A 22 -63.19 -21.83 2.73
C GLY A 22 -62.50 -20.64 3.45
N ASN A 23 -63.32 -19.76 3.98
CA ASN A 23 -63.11 -18.57 4.74
C ASN A 23 -62.37 -18.82 6.06
N SER A 24 -61.31 -18.05 6.39
CA SER A 24 -61.07 -17.46 7.73
C SER A 24 -59.88 -16.52 7.72
N SER A 25 -60.11 -15.35 8.21
CA SER A 25 -59.25 -14.22 8.42
C SER A 25 -58.11 -14.52 9.39
N GLU A 26 -56.86 -14.17 8.97
CA GLU A 26 -55.81 -13.76 9.88
C GLU A 26 -54.82 -12.84 9.15
N SER A 27 -54.43 -11.82 9.84
CA SER A 27 -53.63 -10.65 9.46
C SER A 27 -52.27 -11.06 8.88
N GLU A 28 -52.05 -10.81 7.60
CA GLU A 28 -50.70 -10.79 7.02
C GLU A 28 -50.08 -9.44 7.23
N GLY A 29 -49.10 -9.42 8.14
CA GLY A 29 -48.08 -8.38 8.17
C GLY A 29 -47.17 -8.56 6.97
N THR A 30 -47.35 -7.72 5.98
CA THR A 30 -46.42 -7.60 4.85
C THR A 30 -45.06 -7.10 5.40
N GLN A 31 -44.11 -8.01 5.57
CA GLN A 31 -42.71 -7.63 5.62
C GLN A 31 -42.34 -7.20 4.19
N GLU A 32 -42.27 -5.90 3.96
CA GLU A 32 -41.51 -5.37 2.86
C GLU A 32 -40.04 -5.72 3.11
N GLU A 33 -39.58 -6.75 2.42
CA GLU A 33 -38.18 -7.02 2.23
C GLU A 33 -37.62 -5.83 1.40
N VAL A 34 -37.06 -4.83 2.09
CA VAL A 34 -36.29 -3.77 1.46
C VAL A 34 -35.02 -4.43 0.98
N THR A 35 -35.05 -5.07 -0.17
CA THR A 35 -33.87 -5.33 -0.97
C THR A 35 -33.43 -3.97 -1.47
N SER A 36 -32.46 -3.36 -0.78
CA SER A 36 -31.69 -2.28 -1.36
C SER A 36 -30.93 -2.89 -2.55
N GLU A 37 -31.45 -2.70 -3.77
CA GLU A 37 -30.68 -2.91 -4.97
C GLU A 37 -29.51 -1.91 -4.87
N ALA A 38 -28.33 -2.42 -4.49
CA ALA A 38 -27.09 -1.66 -4.64
C ALA A 38 -27.00 -1.33 -6.12
N SER A 39 -27.05 -0.04 -6.48
CA SER A 39 -26.95 0.39 -7.86
C SER A 39 -25.62 -0.13 -8.43
N GLU A 40 -25.68 -0.95 -9.49
CA GLU A 40 -24.47 -1.40 -10.18
C GLU A 40 -23.76 -0.20 -10.78
N LEU A 41 -22.64 0.19 -10.16
CA LEU A 41 -21.78 1.23 -10.67
C LEU A 41 -20.90 0.68 -11.79
N SER A 42 -20.52 1.56 -12.71
CA SER A 42 -19.60 1.23 -13.79
C SER A 42 -18.63 2.40 -14.05
N GLY A 43 -17.54 2.11 -14.75
CA GLY A 43 -16.54 3.11 -15.11
C GLY A 43 -15.15 2.75 -14.59
N GLN A 44 -14.25 3.74 -14.64
CA GLN A 44 -12.87 3.55 -14.23
C GLN A 44 -12.52 4.38 -12.99
N VAL A 45 -11.59 3.85 -12.20
CA VAL A 45 -10.87 4.54 -11.14
C VAL A 45 -9.37 4.36 -11.41
N ILE A 46 -8.60 5.45 -11.39
CA ILE A 46 -7.18 5.45 -11.70
C ILE A 46 -6.39 5.85 -10.46
N VAL A 47 -5.56 4.93 -10.01
CA VAL A 47 -4.68 5.06 -8.85
C VAL A 47 -3.24 4.86 -9.30
N ASP A 48 -2.31 5.71 -8.90
CA ASP A 48 -0.88 5.48 -9.13
C ASP A 48 -0.07 6.14 -8.01
N GLY A 49 1.16 5.70 -7.83
CA GLY A 49 2.06 6.30 -6.84
C GLY A 49 3.00 5.30 -6.20
N SER A 50 3.04 5.31 -4.87
CA SER A 50 4.01 4.57 -4.08
C SER A 50 4.05 3.07 -4.39
N GLY A 51 5.23 2.56 -4.75
CA GLY A 51 5.49 1.13 -4.86
C GLY A 51 5.36 0.39 -3.52
N THR A 52 5.59 1.06 -2.39
CA THR A 52 5.37 0.51 -1.04
C THR A 52 3.88 0.27 -0.77
N VAL A 53 3.02 1.23 -1.15
CA VAL A 53 1.57 1.16 -0.92
C VAL A 53 0.86 0.24 -1.92
N TYR A 54 1.48 0.03 -3.07
CA TYR A 54 0.90 -0.73 -4.19
C TYR A 54 0.31 -2.10 -3.80
N PRO A 55 0.96 -2.97 -3.00
CA PRO A 55 0.36 -4.28 -2.66
C PRO A 55 -0.96 -4.14 -1.90
N LEU A 56 -1.05 -3.19 -0.97
CA LEU A 56 -2.26 -2.91 -0.22
C LEU A 56 -3.37 -2.39 -1.15
N MET A 57 -3.07 -1.37 -1.95
CA MET A 57 -4.07 -0.78 -2.84
C MET A 57 -4.51 -1.72 -3.97
N ALA A 58 -3.61 -2.55 -4.48
CA ALA A 58 -3.96 -3.57 -5.47
C ALA A 58 -4.91 -4.64 -4.87
N ASN A 59 -4.65 -5.07 -3.63
CA ASN A 59 -5.52 -6.02 -2.93
C ASN A 59 -6.89 -5.41 -2.60
N ILE A 60 -6.93 -4.14 -2.17
CA ILE A 60 -8.18 -3.40 -1.97
C ILE A 60 -8.96 -3.30 -3.29
N ALA A 61 -8.29 -2.95 -4.39
CA ALA A 61 -8.91 -2.84 -5.71
C ALA A 61 -9.48 -4.18 -6.20
N GLU A 62 -8.72 -5.26 -6.07
CA GLU A 62 -9.17 -6.61 -6.42
C GLU A 62 -10.40 -7.03 -5.61
N ASN A 63 -10.37 -6.77 -4.30
CA ASN A 63 -11.50 -7.09 -3.41
C ASN A 63 -12.75 -6.30 -3.77
N TYR A 64 -12.59 -4.99 -4.06
CA TYR A 64 -13.67 -4.12 -4.49
C TYR A 64 -14.30 -4.58 -5.81
N MET A 65 -13.47 -4.81 -6.83
CA MET A 65 -13.95 -5.25 -8.16
C MET A 65 -14.59 -6.65 -8.13
N THR A 66 -14.12 -7.52 -7.23
CA THR A 66 -14.63 -8.90 -7.17
C THR A 66 -15.91 -9.00 -6.35
N ASN A 67 -15.99 -8.29 -5.22
CA ASN A 67 -17.00 -8.55 -4.19
C ASN A 67 -18.00 -7.40 -3.98
N VAL A 68 -17.69 -6.18 -4.48
CA VAL A 68 -18.50 -4.99 -4.21
C VAL A 68 -19.11 -4.41 -5.48
N GLN A 69 -18.28 -4.04 -6.46
CA GLN A 69 -18.71 -3.39 -7.70
C GLN A 69 -18.02 -4.01 -8.93
N PRO A 70 -18.48 -5.17 -9.43
CA PRO A 70 -17.87 -5.84 -10.59
C PRO A 70 -17.92 -5.03 -11.90
N GLY A 71 -18.78 -4.03 -11.98
CA GLY A 71 -18.88 -3.13 -13.14
C GLY A 71 -17.84 -2.02 -13.17
N VAL A 72 -17.08 -1.82 -12.07
CA VAL A 72 -16.04 -0.79 -11.95
C VAL A 72 -14.67 -1.40 -12.22
N SER A 73 -13.86 -0.72 -13.03
CA SER A 73 -12.46 -1.09 -13.27
C SER A 73 -11.53 -0.18 -12.48
N VAL A 74 -10.82 -0.71 -11.49
CA VAL A 74 -9.79 0.02 -10.73
C VAL A 74 -8.41 -0.36 -11.25
N GLN A 75 -7.66 0.64 -11.70
CA GLN A 75 -6.28 0.46 -12.16
C GLN A 75 -5.34 1.03 -11.11
N VAL A 76 -4.41 0.21 -10.64
CA VAL A 76 -3.42 0.61 -9.63
C VAL A 76 -2.02 0.53 -10.22
N GLY A 77 -1.32 1.68 -10.27
CA GLY A 77 0.08 1.80 -10.68
C GLY A 77 1.04 1.84 -9.49
N ARG A 78 2.36 1.81 -9.80
CA ARG A 78 3.43 1.83 -8.80
C ARG A 78 4.63 2.67 -9.25
N ALA A 79 4.37 3.83 -9.84
CA ALA A 79 5.41 4.68 -10.42
C ALA A 79 6.33 5.35 -9.38
N GLY A 80 5.94 5.36 -8.10
CA GLY A 80 6.60 6.03 -6.99
C GLY A 80 5.80 7.24 -6.48
N SER A 81 5.97 7.63 -5.20
CA SER A 81 5.19 8.72 -4.57
C SER A 81 5.30 10.04 -5.33
N SER A 82 6.53 10.47 -5.65
CA SER A 82 6.76 11.70 -6.40
C SER A 82 6.22 11.66 -7.82
N ALA A 83 6.30 10.49 -8.49
CA ALA A 83 5.72 10.30 -9.81
C ALA A 83 4.18 10.29 -9.77
N GLY A 84 3.59 9.75 -8.71
CA GLY A 84 2.15 9.81 -8.44
C GLY A 84 1.67 11.25 -8.34
N PHE A 85 2.30 12.09 -7.51
CA PHE A 85 1.93 13.50 -7.39
C PHE A 85 2.10 14.28 -8.71
N LYS A 86 3.14 13.99 -9.49
CA LYS A 86 3.34 14.61 -10.82
C LYS A 86 2.19 14.35 -11.80
N LYS A 87 1.47 13.24 -11.65
CA LYS A 87 0.28 12.91 -12.44
C LYS A 87 -1.01 13.38 -11.77
N PHE A 88 -1.07 13.34 -10.44
CA PHE A 88 -2.23 13.72 -9.67
C PHE A 88 -2.51 15.23 -9.76
N ILE A 89 -1.48 16.06 -9.60
CA ILE A 89 -1.59 17.53 -9.64
C ILE A 89 -2.19 18.05 -10.97
N PRO A 90 -1.82 17.55 -12.16
CA PRO A 90 -2.50 17.94 -13.41
C PRO A 90 -3.86 17.27 -13.62
N GLY A 91 -4.31 16.37 -12.71
CA GLY A 91 -5.63 15.74 -12.78
C GLY A 91 -5.69 14.46 -13.60
N GLU A 92 -4.57 13.76 -13.78
CA GLU A 92 -4.54 12.49 -14.53
C GLU A 92 -4.96 11.28 -13.68
N LEU A 93 -5.02 11.44 -12.35
CA LEU A 93 -5.36 10.39 -11.39
C LEU A 93 -6.57 10.77 -10.53
N ASP A 94 -7.32 9.77 -10.10
CA ASP A 94 -8.33 9.90 -9.06
C ASP A 94 -7.71 9.83 -7.67
N PHE A 95 -6.67 8.98 -7.53
CA PHE A 95 -5.92 8.80 -6.29
C PHE A 95 -4.42 8.82 -6.55
N ALA A 96 -3.68 9.44 -5.62
CA ALA A 96 -2.22 9.34 -5.55
C ALA A 96 -1.81 8.63 -4.27
N ASP A 97 -1.13 7.49 -4.40
CA ASP A 97 -0.60 6.75 -3.26
C ASP A 97 0.79 7.26 -2.87
N ALA A 98 1.06 7.40 -1.58
CA ALA A 98 2.33 7.88 -1.08
C ALA A 98 2.78 7.19 0.21
N SER A 99 4.08 6.94 0.33
CA SER A 99 4.73 6.42 1.55
C SER A 99 5.46 7.52 2.33
N ARG A 100 4.99 8.75 2.19
CA ARG A 100 5.30 9.96 2.92
C ARG A 100 4.14 10.95 2.82
N ALA A 101 4.12 11.93 3.70
CA ALA A 101 3.20 13.06 3.53
C ALA A 101 3.54 13.85 2.25
N ILE A 102 2.53 14.53 1.70
CA ILE A 102 2.71 15.44 0.57
C ILE A 102 3.69 16.58 0.96
N LYS A 103 4.64 16.90 0.08
CA LYS A 103 5.64 17.95 0.30
C LYS A 103 5.02 19.35 0.15
N ASP A 104 5.66 20.35 0.77
CA ASP A 104 5.17 21.73 0.70
C ASP A 104 5.22 22.29 -0.73
N GLU A 105 6.20 21.91 -1.54
CA GLU A 105 6.25 22.25 -2.96
C GLU A 105 5.13 21.59 -3.78
N GLU A 106 4.73 20.35 -3.45
CA GLU A 106 3.60 19.66 -4.07
C GLU A 106 2.26 20.31 -3.67
N LYS A 107 2.12 20.73 -2.41
CA LYS A 107 0.96 21.52 -1.94
C LYS A 107 0.86 22.85 -2.68
N ALA A 108 1.99 23.57 -2.84
CA ALA A 108 2.02 24.82 -3.59
C ALA A 108 1.58 24.63 -5.05
N GLN A 109 2.04 23.53 -5.70
CA GLN A 109 1.61 23.18 -7.05
C GLN A 109 0.13 22.82 -7.15
N LEU A 110 -0.44 22.15 -6.12
CA LEU A 110 -1.89 21.93 -6.03
C LEU A 110 -2.65 23.27 -5.97
N GLU A 111 -2.21 24.19 -5.12
CA GLU A 111 -2.84 25.52 -4.97
C GLU A 111 -2.79 26.33 -6.26
N GLU A 112 -1.70 26.27 -7.03
CA GLU A 112 -1.60 26.88 -8.37
C GLU A 112 -2.64 26.33 -9.35
N LYS A 113 -3.11 25.09 -9.15
CA LYS A 113 -4.18 24.45 -9.91
C LYS A 113 -5.58 24.69 -9.33
N GLY A 114 -5.69 25.48 -8.26
CA GLY A 114 -6.94 25.72 -7.55
C GLY A 114 -7.39 24.57 -6.66
N MET A 115 -6.49 23.62 -6.38
CA MET A 115 -6.73 22.51 -5.48
C MET A 115 -6.11 22.76 -4.12
N LYS A 116 -6.79 22.33 -3.05
CA LYS A 116 -6.34 22.52 -1.68
C LYS A 116 -6.51 21.25 -0.87
N LEU A 117 -5.48 20.92 -0.10
CA LEU A 117 -5.53 19.84 0.87
C LEU A 117 -6.57 20.12 1.96
N GLY A 118 -7.44 19.16 2.24
CA GLY A 118 -8.54 19.26 3.17
C GLY A 118 -9.84 19.87 2.59
N GLU A 119 -9.82 20.38 1.34
CA GLU A 119 -11.01 20.91 0.65
C GLU A 119 -11.39 20.00 -0.53
N ASN A 120 -10.67 20.10 -1.64
CA ASN A 120 -10.89 19.27 -2.82
C ASN A 120 -9.77 18.27 -3.11
N VAL A 121 -8.78 18.18 -2.23
CA VAL A 121 -7.85 17.04 -2.10
C VAL A 121 -7.96 16.52 -0.69
N LEU A 122 -8.38 15.25 -0.54
CA LEU A 122 -8.48 14.61 0.77
C LEU A 122 -7.31 13.65 0.98
N GLU A 123 -6.66 13.79 2.12
CA GLU A 123 -5.57 12.92 2.57
C GLU A 123 -6.14 11.84 3.50
N PHE A 124 -5.88 10.59 3.17
CA PHE A 124 -6.20 9.45 4.04
C PHE A 124 -4.91 8.71 4.41
N LYS A 125 -4.58 8.69 5.69
CA LYS A 125 -3.59 7.76 6.22
C LYS A 125 -4.21 6.36 6.15
N LEU A 126 -3.57 5.43 5.42
CA LEU A 126 -4.11 4.08 5.24
C LEU A 126 -3.62 3.13 6.32
N ALA A 127 -2.35 3.22 6.69
CA ALA A 127 -1.70 2.30 7.63
C ALA A 127 -0.32 2.85 8.01
N LEU A 128 0.42 2.10 8.83
CA LEU A 128 1.81 2.38 9.20
C LEU A 128 2.74 1.32 8.56
N ASP A 129 3.79 1.78 7.91
CA ASP A 129 4.84 0.95 7.32
C ASP A 129 6.11 1.01 8.18
N GLY A 130 6.76 -0.14 8.39
CA GLY A 130 8.08 -0.25 8.99
C GLY A 130 9.14 -0.33 7.91
N LEU A 131 10.02 0.68 7.80
CA LEU A 131 11.21 0.55 6.97
C LEU A 131 12.10 -0.54 7.57
N THR A 132 12.28 -1.62 6.82
CA THR A 132 12.99 -2.81 7.28
C THR A 132 14.34 -2.92 6.58
N MET A 133 15.41 -2.99 7.37
CA MET A 133 16.73 -3.37 6.89
C MET A 133 16.76 -4.90 6.74
N VAL A 134 17.16 -5.39 5.57
CA VAL A 134 17.17 -6.83 5.28
C VAL A 134 18.54 -7.29 4.82
N ILE A 135 18.89 -8.50 5.24
CA ILE A 135 20.14 -9.19 4.88
C ILE A 135 19.82 -10.60 4.39
N ASN A 136 20.79 -11.23 3.75
CA ASN A 136 20.70 -12.61 3.32
C ASN A 136 20.57 -13.56 4.53
N ASN A 137 19.84 -14.66 4.40
CA ASN A 137 19.67 -15.67 5.46
C ASN A 137 20.99 -16.33 5.92
N GLU A 138 22.03 -16.34 5.07
CA GLU A 138 23.36 -16.83 5.42
C GLU A 138 24.24 -15.79 6.13
N ASN A 139 23.80 -14.52 6.21
CA ASN A 139 24.47 -13.49 6.99
C ASN A 139 24.18 -13.70 8.47
N THR A 140 25.13 -14.27 9.20
CA THR A 140 24.96 -14.63 10.62
C THR A 140 25.51 -13.56 11.57
N TRP A 141 26.17 -12.51 11.07
CA TRP A 141 26.89 -11.53 11.86
C TRP A 141 26.12 -10.20 12.02
N ALA A 142 25.34 -9.74 11.03
CA ALA A 142 24.69 -8.44 11.04
C ALA A 142 23.19 -8.51 11.42
N LYS A 143 22.77 -9.49 12.23
CA LYS A 143 21.37 -9.64 12.67
C LYS A 143 20.88 -8.52 13.57
N GLU A 144 21.78 -7.90 14.31
CA GLU A 144 21.50 -6.83 15.24
C GLU A 144 22.45 -5.67 14.97
N MET A 145 21.91 -4.49 14.68
CA MET A 145 22.66 -3.28 14.42
C MET A 145 22.01 -2.10 15.16
N THR A 146 22.82 -1.16 15.60
CA THR A 146 22.30 0.12 16.08
C THR A 146 21.85 1.00 14.91
N LYS A 147 20.92 1.90 15.15
CA LYS A 147 20.53 2.92 14.17
C LYS A 147 21.76 3.71 13.68
N ASP A 148 22.67 4.06 14.58
CA ASP A 148 23.89 4.84 14.23
C ASP A 148 24.84 4.05 13.31
N GLU A 149 24.99 2.73 13.50
CA GLU A 149 25.76 1.87 12.60
C GLU A 149 25.13 1.85 11.21
N ILE A 150 23.80 1.70 11.12
CA ILE A 150 23.04 1.71 9.86
C ILE A 150 23.21 3.06 9.16
N VAL A 151 23.00 4.17 9.86
CA VAL A 151 23.19 5.51 9.30
C VAL A 151 24.62 5.67 8.77
N LYS A 152 25.63 5.40 9.62
CA LYS A 152 27.03 5.61 9.27
C LYS A 152 27.47 4.77 8.07
N MET A 153 27.02 3.50 7.97
CA MET A 153 27.45 2.64 6.87
C MET A 153 26.88 3.06 5.51
N TYR A 154 25.71 3.72 5.50
CA TYR A 154 25.10 4.24 4.27
C TYR A 154 25.56 5.65 3.91
N LEU A 155 26.24 6.40 4.80
CA LEU A 155 26.73 7.75 4.52
C LEU A 155 28.00 7.72 3.69
N SER A 156 28.01 8.45 2.56
CA SER A 156 29.19 8.64 1.70
C SER A 156 30.36 9.24 2.47
N GLY A 157 31.54 8.72 2.24
CA GLY A 157 32.77 9.18 2.85
C GLY A 157 32.97 8.86 4.33
N SER A 158 32.01 8.15 4.97
CA SER A 158 32.09 7.84 6.41
C SER A 158 33.22 6.89 6.79
N TYR A 159 33.63 6.02 5.89
CA TYR A 159 34.70 5.04 6.10
C TYR A 159 35.92 5.31 5.18
N ASN A 160 35.67 5.64 3.90
CA ASN A 160 36.70 5.96 2.92
C ASN A 160 36.13 6.78 1.75
N ALA A 161 36.98 7.36 0.93
CA ALA A 161 36.60 8.25 -0.18
C ALA A 161 35.92 7.50 -1.35
N ASP A 162 36.14 6.19 -1.47
CA ASP A 162 35.61 5.34 -2.56
C ASP A 162 34.28 4.71 -2.21
N ASP A 163 33.80 4.90 -0.97
CA ASP A 163 32.57 4.30 -0.42
C ASP A 163 32.53 2.76 -0.48
N VAL A 164 33.69 2.12 -0.53
CA VAL A 164 33.85 0.68 -0.43
C VAL A 164 33.92 0.28 1.04
N VAL A 165 32.79 -0.06 1.63
CA VAL A 165 32.67 -0.40 3.05
C VAL A 165 32.69 -1.90 3.24
N LYS A 166 33.42 -2.39 4.24
CA LYS A 166 33.45 -3.80 4.64
C LYS A 166 32.68 -4.00 5.93
N TRP A 167 32.18 -5.22 6.14
CA TRP A 167 31.52 -5.55 7.41
C TRP A 167 32.46 -5.33 8.62
N SER A 168 33.76 -5.63 8.48
CA SER A 168 34.77 -5.36 9.52
C SER A 168 35.01 -3.88 9.81
N ASP A 169 34.60 -2.97 8.94
CA ASP A 169 34.68 -1.53 9.19
C ASP A 169 33.57 -1.07 10.15
N ILE A 170 32.45 -1.83 10.21
CA ILE A 170 31.37 -1.58 11.16
C ILE A 170 31.73 -2.15 12.53
N ARG A 171 32.08 -3.44 12.59
CA ARG A 171 32.55 -4.12 13.80
C ARG A 171 33.74 -5.02 13.44
N ALA A 172 34.83 -4.85 14.20
CA ALA A 172 36.14 -5.47 13.87
C ALA A 172 36.12 -7.02 13.89
N ASP A 173 35.17 -7.63 14.56
CA ASP A 173 34.95 -9.09 14.62
C ASP A 173 34.09 -9.64 13.47
N TRP A 174 33.55 -8.76 12.61
CA TRP A 174 32.78 -9.16 11.44
C TRP A 174 33.69 -9.45 10.23
N PRO A 175 33.16 -10.14 9.19
CA PRO A 175 33.97 -10.50 8.01
C PRO A 175 34.58 -9.30 7.30
N ALA A 176 35.77 -9.47 6.71
CA ALA A 176 36.48 -8.44 5.95
C ALA A 176 36.01 -8.33 4.48
N GLU A 177 34.80 -8.82 4.19
CA GLU A 177 34.17 -8.76 2.88
C GLU A 177 33.45 -7.41 2.69
N GLU A 178 33.41 -6.99 1.42
CA GLU A 178 32.75 -5.76 0.99
C GLU A 178 31.21 -5.89 1.11
N ILE A 179 30.57 -4.88 1.67
CA ILE A 179 29.12 -4.78 1.76
C ILE A 179 28.53 -4.42 0.39
N LYS A 180 27.49 -5.11 -0.03
CA LYS A 180 26.69 -4.79 -1.22
C LYS A 180 25.43 -4.08 -0.79
N PHE A 181 25.37 -2.77 -1.03
CA PHE A 181 24.26 -1.91 -0.65
C PHE A 181 23.20 -1.87 -1.72
N TYR A 182 21.96 -2.14 -1.34
CA TYR A 182 20.78 -2.08 -2.22
C TYR A 182 19.67 -1.26 -1.59
N GLY A 183 18.78 -0.72 -2.42
CA GLY A 183 17.60 0.02 -2.00
C GLY A 183 16.70 0.38 -3.17
N PRO A 184 15.48 0.87 -2.90
CA PRO A 184 14.64 1.47 -3.93
C PRO A 184 15.28 2.75 -4.46
N ASN A 185 14.98 3.10 -5.72
CA ASN A 185 15.50 4.33 -6.31
C ASN A 185 14.72 5.59 -5.84
N GLU A 186 15.18 6.76 -6.30
CA GLU A 186 14.63 8.07 -5.92
C GLU A 186 13.17 8.34 -6.29
N ASN A 187 12.56 7.48 -7.11
CA ASN A 187 11.12 7.59 -7.40
C ASN A 187 10.23 7.02 -6.28
N HIS A 188 10.84 6.31 -5.32
CA HIS A 188 10.12 5.69 -4.22
C HIS A 188 10.16 6.53 -2.95
N GLY A 189 9.00 6.73 -2.32
CA GLY A 189 8.94 7.38 -1.02
C GLY A 189 9.69 6.62 0.09
N THR A 190 10.05 5.34 -0.12
CA THR A 190 10.94 4.59 0.79
C THR A 190 12.36 5.14 0.71
N PHE A 191 12.86 5.43 -0.50
CA PHE A 191 14.15 6.12 -0.66
C PHE A 191 14.09 7.53 -0.02
N GLU A 192 13.05 8.32 -0.35
CA GLU A 192 12.87 9.67 0.20
C GLU A 192 12.84 9.63 1.73
N PHE A 193 12.10 8.70 2.35
CA PHE A 193 12.07 8.56 3.81
C PHE A 193 13.44 8.19 4.37
N PHE A 194 14.15 7.23 3.75
CA PHE A 194 15.50 6.84 4.19
C PHE A 194 16.47 8.00 4.06
N PHE A 195 16.49 8.69 2.92
CA PHE A 195 17.36 9.83 2.66
C PHE A 195 17.05 11.02 3.57
N GLU A 196 15.78 11.45 3.66
CA GLU A 196 15.40 12.67 4.39
C GLU A 196 15.38 12.48 5.92
N LYS A 197 14.93 11.30 6.41
CA LYS A 197 14.67 11.08 7.85
C LYS A 197 15.70 10.19 8.54
N ILE A 198 16.41 9.35 7.79
CA ILE A 198 17.40 8.44 8.36
C ILE A 198 18.80 8.98 8.10
N LEU A 199 19.10 9.43 6.88
CA LEU A 199 20.40 10.01 6.53
C LEU A 199 20.49 11.53 6.72
N ASP A 200 19.40 12.20 7.14
CA ASP A 200 19.34 13.66 7.36
C ASP A 200 19.80 14.45 6.12
N GLU A 201 19.29 14.04 4.95
CA GLU A 201 19.57 14.60 3.61
C GLU A 201 21.08 14.54 3.21
N GLN A 202 21.86 13.68 3.85
CA GLN A 202 23.28 13.49 3.51
C GLN A 202 23.43 12.43 2.41
N ASP A 203 24.47 12.60 1.59
CA ASP A 203 24.73 11.70 0.45
C ASP A 203 24.94 10.25 0.88
N MET A 204 24.25 9.35 0.19
CA MET A 204 24.40 7.90 0.34
C MET A 204 25.69 7.42 -0.34
N VAL A 205 26.26 6.30 0.14
CA VAL A 205 27.42 5.65 -0.48
C VAL A 205 27.20 5.45 -1.99
N LYS A 206 28.20 5.83 -2.80
CA LYS A 206 28.14 5.76 -4.27
C LYS A 206 28.06 4.33 -4.80
N THR A 207 28.42 3.35 -3.97
CA THR A 207 28.34 1.92 -4.28
C THR A 207 26.94 1.35 -4.13
N ALA A 208 25.96 2.14 -3.62
CA ALA A 208 24.58 1.69 -3.50
C ALA A 208 23.95 1.46 -4.89
N ASN A 209 23.43 0.26 -5.09
CA ASN A 209 22.71 -0.12 -6.31
C ASN A 209 21.19 0.01 -6.06
N LEU A 210 20.61 1.07 -6.60
CA LEU A 210 19.21 1.43 -6.39
C LEU A 210 18.32 0.87 -7.51
N GLN A 211 17.17 0.29 -7.15
CA GLN A 211 16.29 -0.42 -8.07
C GLN A 211 14.87 0.14 -8.07
N GLN A 212 14.21 0.09 -9.23
CA GLN A 212 12.80 0.43 -9.37
C GLN A 212 11.89 -0.66 -8.79
N GLU A 213 12.26 -1.95 -8.96
CA GLU A 213 11.40 -3.06 -8.60
C GLU A 213 11.87 -3.71 -7.28
N TYR A 214 10.96 -3.80 -6.30
CA TYR A 214 11.26 -4.44 -5.01
C TYR A 214 11.58 -5.94 -5.13
N SER A 215 10.97 -6.65 -6.10
CA SER A 215 11.30 -8.06 -6.37
C SER A 215 12.76 -8.24 -6.76
N THR A 216 13.33 -7.29 -7.52
CA THR A 216 14.75 -7.29 -7.87
C THR A 216 15.62 -7.13 -6.61
N LEU A 217 15.23 -6.28 -5.66
CA LEU A 217 15.94 -6.13 -4.39
C LEU A 217 15.94 -7.43 -3.57
N VAL A 218 14.80 -8.11 -3.51
CA VAL A 218 14.70 -9.44 -2.86
C VAL A 218 15.66 -10.43 -3.49
N ASP A 219 15.70 -10.51 -4.82
CA ASP A 219 16.58 -11.43 -5.54
C ASP A 219 18.06 -11.08 -5.32
N LEU A 220 18.45 -9.81 -5.35
CA LEU A 220 19.82 -9.37 -5.12
C LEU A 220 20.31 -9.71 -3.72
N VAL A 221 19.49 -9.48 -2.69
CA VAL A 221 19.86 -9.80 -1.30
C VAL A 221 19.88 -11.32 -1.07
N SER A 222 18.91 -12.06 -1.59
CA SER A 222 18.83 -13.51 -1.39
C SER A 222 19.99 -14.29 -2.06
N ASN A 223 20.65 -13.70 -3.06
CA ASN A 223 21.75 -14.32 -3.78
C ASN A 223 23.16 -13.90 -3.33
N ASP A 224 23.28 -12.93 -2.41
CA ASP A 224 24.58 -12.48 -1.88
C ASP A 224 24.55 -12.34 -0.35
N LYS A 225 25.32 -13.15 0.35
CA LYS A 225 25.43 -13.10 1.82
C LYS A 225 26.00 -11.79 2.37
N ASN A 226 26.69 -11.00 1.52
CA ASN A 226 27.25 -9.71 1.86
C ASN A 226 26.32 -8.54 1.52
N ALA A 227 25.11 -8.84 1.03
CA ALA A 227 24.12 -7.85 0.70
C ALA A 227 23.35 -7.35 1.93
N ILE A 228 23.03 -6.06 1.88
CA ILE A 228 22.05 -5.40 2.75
C ILE A 228 21.16 -4.49 1.91
N ALA A 229 19.87 -4.48 2.20
CA ALA A 229 18.92 -3.58 1.55
C ALA A 229 17.96 -2.97 2.57
N PHE A 230 17.19 -1.96 2.13
CA PHE A 230 16.07 -1.41 2.87
C PHE A 230 14.82 -1.33 2.00
N PHE A 231 13.67 -1.72 2.57
CA PHE A 231 12.35 -1.58 1.95
C PHE A 231 11.23 -1.73 2.99
N GLY A 232 9.96 -1.66 2.59
CA GLY A 232 8.84 -1.76 3.52
C GLY A 232 8.67 -3.17 4.09
N TYR A 233 8.22 -3.26 5.33
CA TYR A 233 8.01 -4.51 6.07
C TYR A 233 7.18 -5.55 5.30
N GLY A 234 6.16 -5.12 4.55
CA GLY A 234 5.31 -6.04 3.79
C GLY A 234 6.06 -6.89 2.76
N TYR A 235 7.07 -6.30 2.09
CA TYR A 235 7.93 -7.06 1.18
C TYR A 235 8.85 -8.04 1.93
N TYR A 236 9.36 -7.66 3.08
CA TYR A 236 10.11 -8.56 3.94
C TYR A 236 9.22 -9.71 4.44
N ALA A 237 8.05 -9.39 4.98
CA ALA A 237 7.11 -10.37 5.52
C ALA A 237 6.72 -11.46 4.49
N SER A 238 6.58 -11.05 3.22
CA SER A 238 6.28 -11.97 2.11
C SER A 238 7.49 -12.79 1.60
N ASN A 239 8.71 -12.53 2.10
CA ASN A 239 9.95 -13.16 1.65
C ASN A 239 10.86 -13.60 2.80
N GLN A 240 10.31 -13.90 3.98
CA GLN A 240 11.05 -14.35 5.17
C GLN A 240 11.74 -15.71 4.97
N ASP A 241 11.31 -16.48 4.00
CA ASP A 241 11.97 -17.72 3.59
C ASP A 241 13.34 -17.49 2.92
N LYS A 242 13.59 -16.29 2.36
CA LYS A 242 14.80 -15.91 1.62
C LYS A 242 15.65 -14.89 2.36
N LEU A 243 15.04 -14.05 3.18
CA LEU A 243 15.63 -12.88 3.82
C LEU A 243 15.44 -12.94 5.33
N GLN A 244 16.34 -12.28 6.05
CA GLN A 244 16.12 -11.96 7.46
C GLN A 244 16.16 -10.45 7.69
N ALA A 245 15.33 -9.97 8.61
CA ALA A 245 15.38 -8.58 9.05
C ALA A 245 16.54 -8.35 10.02
N VAL A 246 17.12 -7.17 9.95
CA VAL A 246 18.00 -6.66 10.98
C VAL A 246 17.15 -6.13 12.14
N HIS A 247 17.43 -6.60 13.36
CA HIS A 247 16.87 -6.02 14.57
C HIS A 247 17.61 -4.72 14.88
N VAL A 248 16.88 -3.61 14.90
CA VAL A 248 17.50 -2.29 15.04
C VAL A 248 17.45 -1.81 16.49
N ASP A 249 18.60 -1.46 17.04
CA ASP A 249 18.67 -0.81 18.35
C ASP A 249 18.56 0.71 18.20
N PHE A 250 17.47 1.26 18.72
CA PHE A 250 17.20 2.70 18.79
C PHE A 250 17.67 3.33 20.12
N GLY A 251 18.49 2.61 20.90
CA GLY A 251 19.03 3.05 22.21
C GLY A 251 18.42 2.34 23.42
N ASN A 252 17.46 1.43 23.20
CA ASN A 252 16.81 0.64 24.26
C ASN A 252 16.94 -0.88 24.06
N GLY A 253 17.87 -1.30 23.22
CA GLY A 253 18.09 -2.68 22.79
C GLY A 253 17.50 -2.98 21.40
N PRO A 254 17.93 -4.10 20.77
CA PRO A 254 17.51 -4.47 19.43
C PRO A 254 16.01 -4.76 19.35
N VAL A 255 15.34 -4.19 18.37
CA VAL A 255 13.90 -4.35 18.08
C VAL A 255 13.72 -5.01 16.73
N GLU A 256 13.03 -6.14 16.70
CA GLU A 256 12.60 -6.80 15.47
C GLU A 256 11.44 -6.00 14.82
N PRO A 257 11.45 -5.75 13.50
CA PRO A 257 10.29 -5.20 12.81
C PRO A 257 9.18 -6.26 12.74
N THR A 258 8.08 -6.00 13.43
CA THR A 258 6.84 -6.81 13.42
C THR A 258 5.63 -5.89 13.44
N LEU A 259 4.42 -6.40 13.15
CA LEU A 259 3.21 -5.59 13.22
C LEU A 259 2.92 -5.08 14.65
N GLU A 260 3.45 -5.76 15.69
CA GLU A 260 3.31 -5.35 17.08
C GLU A 260 4.34 -4.30 17.50
N THR A 261 5.46 -4.17 16.79
CA THR A 261 6.53 -3.20 17.11
C THR A 261 6.53 -1.97 16.19
N ILE A 262 5.93 -2.08 14.98
CA ILE A 262 5.80 -0.99 14.01
C ILE A 262 4.65 -0.07 14.44
N GLY A 263 4.98 1.18 14.80
CA GLY A 263 4.02 2.20 15.21
C GLY A 263 4.70 3.50 15.58
N GLU A 264 3.96 4.62 15.53
CA GLU A 264 4.51 5.95 15.81
C GLU A 264 4.94 6.09 17.27
N ASP A 265 4.28 5.35 18.20
CA ASP A 265 4.56 5.33 19.64
C ASP A 265 5.06 3.95 20.12
N LEU A 266 5.47 3.06 19.20
CA LEU A 266 5.94 1.72 19.50
C LEU A 266 7.47 1.60 19.39
N PRO A 267 8.07 0.49 19.83
CA PRO A 267 9.53 0.35 19.87
C PRO A 267 10.25 0.57 18.54
N TYR A 268 9.59 0.31 17.39
CA TYR A 268 10.14 0.51 16.05
C TYR A 268 9.83 1.89 15.44
N ALA A 269 9.37 2.86 16.25
CA ALA A 269 8.97 4.21 15.80
C ALA A 269 10.06 4.93 14.99
N GLY A 270 11.34 4.70 15.31
CA GLY A 270 12.47 5.33 14.60
C GLY A 270 12.57 4.99 13.10
N PHE A 271 11.94 3.89 12.67
CA PHE A 271 11.85 3.45 11.27
C PHE A 271 10.42 3.21 10.84
N THR A 272 9.44 3.74 11.58
CA THR A 272 8.02 3.70 11.22
C THR A 272 7.60 4.97 10.50
N ARG A 273 6.75 4.82 9.49
CA ARG A 273 6.16 5.94 8.75
C ARG A 273 4.71 5.64 8.38
N PRO A 274 3.85 6.66 8.29
CA PRO A 274 2.53 6.51 7.72
C PRO A 274 2.57 6.35 6.20
N VAL A 275 1.62 5.59 5.67
CA VAL A 275 1.34 5.48 4.24
C VAL A 275 -0.03 6.07 3.94
N PHE A 276 -0.16 6.71 2.78
CA PHE A 276 -1.29 7.57 2.45
C PHE A 276 -1.86 7.25 1.07
N THR A 277 -3.12 7.63 0.88
CA THR A 277 -3.69 7.89 -0.43
C THR A 277 -4.33 9.29 -0.44
N TYR A 278 -4.20 10.00 -1.54
CA TYR A 278 -4.75 11.34 -1.75
C TYR A 278 -5.84 11.26 -2.79
N LEU A 279 -7.07 11.62 -2.41
CA LEU A 279 -8.24 11.60 -3.29
C LEU A 279 -8.48 12.97 -3.91
N ASN A 280 -8.71 13.00 -5.23
CA ASN A 280 -9.32 14.16 -5.88
C ASN A 280 -10.82 14.17 -5.56
N ALA A 281 -11.22 15.02 -4.61
CA ALA A 281 -12.60 15.08 -4.12
C ALA A 281 -13.58 15.67 -5.16
N ASP A 282 -13.12 16.48 -6.10
CA ASP A 282 -13.97 16.98 -7.18
C ASP A 282 -14.33 15.85 -8.13
N TYR A 283 -13.37 14.95 -8.44
CA TYR A 283 -13.66 13.74 -9.21
C TYR A 283 -14.58 12.77 -8.47
N ALA A 284 -14.45 12.68 -7.15
CA ALA A 284 -15.36 11.87 -6.35
C ALA A 284 -16.80 12.40 -6.35
N LYS A 285 -17.01 13.72 -6.40
CA LYS A 285 -18.34 14.33 -6.52
C LYS A 285 -18.97 14.12 -7.91
N GLU A 286 -18.16 14.16 -8.96
CA GLU A 286 -18.62 14.04 -10.34
C GLU A 286 -18.82 12.58 -10.80
N ARG A 287 -18.08 11.64 -10.20
CA ARG A 287 -18.01 10.24 -10.60
C ARG A 287 -18.35 9.32 -9.43
N PRO A 288 -19.59 8.81 -9.38
CA PRO A 288 -20.07 7.98 -8.25
C PRO A 288 -19.18 6.78 -7.95
N GLN A 289 -18.57 6.14 -8.96
CA GLN A 289 -17.67 5.01 -8.77
C GLN A 289 -16.37 5.40 -8.04
N VAL A 290 -15.88 6.63 -8.21
CA VAL A 290 -14.69 7.13 -7.51
C VAL A 290 -15.00 7.33 -6.03
N LEU A 291 -16.15 7.92 -5.71
CA LEU A 291 -16.60 8.11 -4.33
C LEU A 291 -16.87 6.77 -3.63
N ASP A 292 -17.53 5.85 -4.31
CA ASP A 292 -17.84 4.53 -3.76
C ASP A 292 -16.57 3.73 -3.47
N TYR A 293 -15.60 3.75 -4.41
CA TYR A 293 -14.28 3.16 -4.18
C TYR A 293 -13.54 3.84 -3.02
N ALA A 294 -13.57 5.18 -2.91
CA ALA A 294 -12.97 5.90 -1.79
C ALA A 294 -13.54 5.43 -0.44
N LYS A 295 -14.87 5.28 -0.35
CA LYS A 295 -15.54 4.76 0.85
C LYS A 295 -15.11 3.33 1.16
N PHE A 296 -14.95 2.48 0.13
CA PHE A 296 -14.46 1.12 0.34
C PHE A 296 -13.01 1.11 0.82
N VAL A 297 -12.11 1.91 0.22
CA VAL A 297 -10.69 2.01 0.63
C VAL A 297 -10.56 2.24 2.13
N VAL A 298 -11.31 3.20 2.69
CA VAL A 298 -11.25 3.52 4.12
C VAL A 298 -12.32 2.82 4.96
N SER A 299 -12.88 1.72 4.46
CA SER A 299 -13.85 0.92 5.20
C SER A 299 -13.19 -0.15 6.08
N LYS A 300 -14.01 -0.83 6.89
CA LYS A 300 -13.60 -1.99 7.69
C LYS A 300 -13.15 -3.17 6.82
N ASP A 301 -13.71 -3.32 5.62
CA ASP A 301 -13.35 -4.38 4.66
C ASP A 301 -12.23 -3.95 3.70
N GLY A 302 -11.88 -2.67 3.68
CA GLY A 302 -10.76 -2.07 2.94
C GLY A 302 -9.47 -2.05 3.74
N ALA A 303 -8.86 -0.86 3.90
CA ALA A 303 -7.55 -0.71 4.53
C ALA A 303 -7.49 -1.24 5.96
N ALA A 304 -8.56 -1.08 6.76
CA ALA A 304 -8.59 -1.55 8.14
C ALA A 304 -8.33 -3.06 8.26
N LYS A 305 -8.91 -3.87 7.36
CA LYS A 305 -8.75 -5.32 7.33
C LYS A 305 -7.49 -5.74 6.57
N LEU A 306 -7.29 -5.16 5.40
CA LEU A 306 -6.28 -5.64 4.44
C LEU A 306 -4.87 -5.13 4.73
N ALA A 307 -4.70 -4.13 5.61
CA ALA A 307 -3.37 -3.62 5.97
C ALA A 307 -2.48 -4.74 6.54
N GLY A 308 -2.95 -5.47 7.54
CA GLY A 308 -2.20 -6.55 8.17
C GLY A 308 -1.79 -7.65 7.19
N ASP A 309 -2.70 -8.07 6.31
CA ASP A 309 -2.44 -9.08 5.28
C ASP A 309 -1.36 -8.66 4.27
N ASN A 310 -1.15 -7.34 4.14
CA ASN A 310 -0.13 -6.75 3.25
C ASN A 310 1.11 -6.24 4.02
N GLY A 311 1.25 -6.61 5.30
CA GLY A 311 2.42 -6.28 6.12
C GLY A 311 2.48 -4.84 6.61
N PHE A 312 1.34 -4.16 6.73
CA PHE A 312 1.23 -2.85 7.35
C PHE A 312 0.54 -2.96 8.71
N ALA A 313 0.97 -2.16 9.66
CA ALA A 313 0.24 -2.03 10.91
C ALA A 313 -1.03 -1.17 10.69
N PRO A 314 -2.24 -1.70 10.97
CA PRO A 314 -3.48 -0.96 10.76
C PRO A 314 -3.61 0.20 11.74
N LEU A 315 -4.38 1.21 11.35
CA LEU A 315 -4.76 2.30 12.25
C LEU A 315 -5.94 1.88 13.15
N PRO A 316 -6.19 2.62 14.25
CA PRO A 316 -7.42 2.43 15.03
C PRO A 316 -8.69 2.60 14.18
N ASP A 317 -9.71 1.79 14.45
CA ASP A 317 -11.01 1.83 13.74
C ASP A 317 -11.66 3.22 13.74
N SER A 318 -11.42 4.02 14.79
CA SER A 318 -11.95 5.39 14.90
C SER A 318 -11.45 6.30 13.80
N VAL A 319 -10.20 6.12 13.34
CA VAL A 319 -9.61 6.92 12.26
C VAL A 319 -10.31 6.64 10.93
N TYR A 320 -10.55 5.36 10.61
CA TYR A 320 -11.29 5.00 9.40
C TYR A 320 -12.75 5.49 9.46
N ALA A 321 -13.38 5.46 10.65
CA ALA A 321 -14.73 5.98 10.84
C ALA A 321 -14.81 7.51 10.59
N GLU A 322 -13.81 8.27 11.01
CA GLU A 322 -13.73 9.71 10.71
C GLU A 322 -13.63 9.96 9.20
N TYR A 323 -12.86 9.17 8.47
CA TYR A 323 -12.76 9.27 7.01
C TYR A 323 -14.08 8.95 6.30
N GLN A 324 -14.83 7.96 6.79
CA GLN A 324 -16.17 7.67 6.27
C GLN A 324 -17.10 8.89 6.41
N VAL A 325 -17.13 9.54 7.59
CA VAL A 325 -17.90 10.76 7.81
C VAL A 325 -17.46 11.90 6.89
N GLN A 326 -16.17 12.00 6.59
CA GLN A 326 -15.66 13.01 5.66
C GLN A 326 -16.14 12.75 4.23
N LEU A 327 -16.14 11.49 3.78
CA LEU A 327 -16.59 11.10 2.44
C LEU A 327 -18.12 11.22 2.27
N GLU A 328 -18.90 10.99 3.34
CA GLU A 328 -20.35 11.17 3.30
C GLU A 328 -20.74 12.64 2.95
N LYS A 329 -19.95 13.61 3.37
CA LYS A 329 -20.19 15.04 3.03
C LYS A 329 -20.00 15.33 1.54
N LEU A 330 -19.28 14.53 0.79
CA LEU A 330 -19.12 14.68 -0.65
C LEU A 330 -20.36 14.17 -1.42
N SER A 331 -21.22 13.39 -0.77
CA SER A 331 -22.46 12.85 -1.36
C SER A 331 -23.63 13.81 -1.27
N GLN A 332 -23.48 14.95 -0.58
CA GLN A 332 -24.53 15.97 -0.36
C GLN A 332 -24.38 17.10 -1.38
#